data_355d72ad9f6359b0cd768e187dbb3bfd
#
_entry.id   355d72ad9f6359b0cd768e187dbb3bfd
#
_cell.length_a   1.000
_cell.length_b   1.000
_cell.length_c   1.000
_cell.angle_alpha   90.00
_cell.angle_beta   90.00
_cell.angle_gamma   90.00
#
_symmetry.space_group_name_H-M   'P 1'
#
loop_
_entity.id
_entity.type
_entity.pdbx_description
1 polymer ?
#
loop_
_entity_poly.entity_id
_entity_poly.type
_entity_poly.pdbx_seq_one_letter_code
_entity_poly.pdbx_strand_id
1 'polypeptide(L)'
;MMCGIVDLGSNTIRLSIYQYEGEHFRLLLNKKTMAGLAGYVQDGALSDGGILVACRVLSSYRALLSNFSVSEMHVFATASLRNISNTGEAVEAIRDVTGVTVEVLDVETEAALSFKGAVLPGGVPTGLLADIGGGSVELVSYRDM
;
A
#
# COMPACT_ATOMS: atom_id res chain seq x y z
N MET A 1 18.09 0.63 -11.31
CA MET A 1 17.58 -0.38 -10.36
C MET A 1 16.08 -0.54 -10.53
N MET A 2 15.46 -1.61 -10.03
CA MET A 2 14.01 -1.80 -10.09
C MET A 2 13.50 -2.20 -8.71
N CYS A 3 12.32 -1.70 -8.33
CA CYS A 3 11.62 -2.10 -7.12
C CYS A 3 10.12 -2.29 -7.36
N GLY A 4 9.50 -3.15 -6.58
CA GLY A 4 8.05 -3.31 -6.49
C GLY A 4 7.52 -2.62 -5.25
N ILE A 5 6.52 -1.77 -5.41
CA ILE A 5 5.80 -1.13 -4.30
C ILE A 5 4.39 -1.68 -4.29
N VAL A 6 3.96 -2.21 -3.15
CA VAL A 6 2.61 -2.74 -2.95
C VAL A 6 1.87 -1.88 -1.94
N ASP A 7 0.73 -1.37 -2.37
CA ASP A 7 -0.27 -0.73 -1.52
C ASP A 7 -1.36 -1.77 -1.17
N LEU A 8 -1.41 -2.16 0.09
CA LEU A 8 -2.37 -3.12 0.63
C LEU A 8 -3.59 -2.36 1.17
N GLY A 9 -4.47 -1.96 0.26
CA GLY A 9 -5.66 -1.19 0.57
C GLY A 9 -6.87 -2.03 0.99
N SER A 10 -7.92 -1.38 1.50
CA SER A 10 -9.14 -2.04 2.02
C SER A 10 -9.93 -2.79 0.95
N ASN A 11 -10.02 -2.26 -0.26
CA ASN A 11 -10.74 -2.89 -1.36
C ASN A 11 -9.80 -3.49 -2.40
N THR A 12 -8.69 -2.82 -2.66
CA THR A 12 -7.76 -3.13 -3.75
C THR A 12 -6.35 -3.26 -3.22
N ILE A 13 -5.65 -4.30 -3.62
CA ILE A 13 -4.20 -4.41 -3.44
C ILE A 13 -3.56 -4.06 -4.78
N ARG A 14 -2.62 -3.11 -4.76
CA ARG A 14 -1.96 -2.60 -5.96
C ARG A 14 -0.47 -2.87 -5.91
N LEU A 15 0.08 -3.42 -6.99
CA LEU A 15 1.52 -3.51 -7.24
C LEU A 15 1.90 -2.49 -8.30
N SER A 16 2.90 -1.67 -8.01
CA SER A 16 3.57 -0.78 -8.96
C SER A 16 5.04 -1.16 -9.06
N ILE A 17 5.53 -1.41 -10.27
CA ILE A 17 6.95 -1.68 -10.51
C ILE A 17 7.58 -0.43 -11.07
N TYR A 18 8.62 0.05 -10.41
CA TYR A 18 9.39 1.23 -10.81
C TYR A 18 10.81 0.85 -11.22
N GLN A 19 11.29 1.49 -12.27
CA GLN A 19 12.71 1.62 -12.56
C GLN A 19 13.19 2.96 -12.01
N TYR A 20 14.34 2.97 -11.32
CA TYR A 20 14.88 4.19 -10.75
C TYR A 20 16.40 4.27 -10.92
N GLU A 21 16.89 5.53 -11.04
CA GLU A 21 18.31 5.88 -11.09
C GLU A 21 18.48 7.25 -10.43
N GLY A 22 19.12 7.29 -9.25
CA GLY A 22 19.15 8.48 -8.40
C GLY A 22 17.73 8.91 -8.02
N GLU A 23 17.38 10.16 -8.31
CA GLU A 23 16.06 10.73 -8.05
C GLU A 23 15.06 10.52 -9.21
N HIS A 24 15.52 9.97 -10.33
CA HIS A 24 14.65 9.72 -11.48
C HIS A 24 14.00 8.35 -11.35
N PHE A 25 12.69 8.32 -11.45
CA PHE A 25 11.93 7.07 -11.44
C PHE A 25 10.91 7.03 -12.58
N ARG A 26 10.66 5.84 -13.08
CA ARG A 26 9.67 5.58 -14.13
C ARG A 26 8.82 4.38 -13.76
N LEU A 27 7.51 4.55 -13.81
CA LEU A 27 6.56 3.46 -13.65
C LEU A 27 6.63 2.54 -14.88
N LEU A 28 6.89 1.26 -14.65
CA LEU A 28 6.95 0.23 -15.70
C LEU A 28 5.66 -0.57 -15.78
N LEU A 29 5.06 -0.89 -14.62
CA LEU A 29 3.86 -1.70 -14.54
C LEU A 29 3.03 -1.27 -13.33
N ASN A 30 1.72 -1.26 -13.52
CA ASN A 30 0.75 -1.09 -12.45
C ASN A 30 -0.29 -2.21 -12.54
N LYS A 31 -0.43 -3.00 -11.49
CA LYS A 31 -1.39 -4.10 -11.41
C LYS A 31 -2.27 -3.93 -10.19
N LYS A 32 -3.59 -3.97 -10.40
CA LYS A 32 -4.59 -3.94 -9.34
C LYS A 32 -5.25 -5.32 -9.19
N THR A 33 -5.48 -5.72 -7.95
CA THR A 33 -6.26 -6.92 -7.61
C THR A 33 -7.35 -6.52 -6.63
N MET A 34 -8.60 -6.81 -6.97
CA MET A 34 -9.74 -6.59 -6.08
C MET A 34 -9.70 -7.66 -4.99
N ALA A 35 -9.25 -7.27 -3.80
CA ALA A 35 -9.13 -8.16 -2.64
C ALA A 35 -10.34 -8.06 -1.71
N GLY A 36 -10.95 -6.87 -1.59
CA GLY A 36 -12.12 -6.63 -0.77
C GLY A 36 -11.90 -6.91 0.71
N LEU A 37 -10.71 -6.59 1.25
CA LEU A 37 -10.34 -6.90 2.64
C LEU A 37 -11.32 -6.32 3.65
N ALA A 38 -11.91 -5.17 3.35
CA ALA A 38 -12.93 -4.57 4.21
C ALA A 38 -14.12 -5.51 4.46
N GLY A 39 -14.48 -6.35 3.50
CA GLY A 39 -15.55 -7.35 3.63
C GLY A 39 -15.19 -8.54 4.51
N TYR A 40 -13.93 -8.69 4.87
CA TYR A 40 -13.44 -9.75 5.77
C TYR A 40 -13.22 -9.27 7.20
N VAL A 41 -13.54 -8.02 7.52
CA VAL A 41 -13.48 -7.50 8.88
C VAL A 41 -14.75 -7.89 9.61
N GLN A 42 -14.61 -8.60 10.74
CA GLN A 42 -15.68 -9.04 11.62
C GLN A 42 -15.35 -8.61 13.03
N ASP A 43 -16.29 -7.97 13.71
CA ASP A 43 -16.11 -7.45 15.08
C ASP A 43 -14.83 -6.60 15.25
N GLY A 44 -14.47 -5.84 14.22
CA GLY A 44 -13.28 -4.99 14.21
C GLY A 44 -11.95 -5.72 13.94
N ALA A 45 -11.95 -7.03 13.73
CA ALA A 45 -10.78 -7.82 13.42
C ALA A 45 -10.81 -8.34 11.97
N LEU A 46 -9.66 -8.42 11.32
CA LEU A 46 -9.53 -9.11 10.02
C LEU A 46 -9.58 -10.62 10.25
N SER A 47 -10.54 -11.27 9.60
CA SER A 47 -10.69 -12.73 9.71
C SER A 47 -9.54 -13.49 9.04
N ASP A 48 -9.37 -14.77 9.40
CA ASP A 48 -8.40 -15.67 8.75
C ASP A 48 -8.59 -15.72 7.23
N GLY A 49 -9.86 -15.67 6.77
CA GLY A 49 -10.19 -15.58 5.35
C GLY A 49 -9.60 -14.35 4.68
N GLY A 50 -9.67 -13.20 5.34
CA GLY A 50 -9.07 -11.95 4.86
C GLY A 50 -7.55 -12.01 4.83
N ILE A 51 -6.93 -12.58 5.87
CA ILE A 51 -5.47 -12.80 5.92
C ILE A 51 -5.03 -13.71 4.76
N LEU A 52 -5.75 -14.81 4.52
CA LEU A 52 -5.46 -15.71 3.40
C LEU A 52 -5.59 -15.04 2.03
N VAL A 53 -6.57 -14.16 1.84
CA VAL A 53 -6.70 -13.36 0.61
C VAL A 53 -5.49 -12.46 0.42
N ALA A 54 -5.08 -11.72 1.46
CA ALA A 54 -3.89 -10.89 1.42
C ALA A 54 -2.63 -11.70 1.08
N CYS A 55 -2.42 -12.83 1.76
CA CYS A 55 -1.29 -13.74 1.51
C CYS A 55 -1.25 -14.23 0.06
N ARG A 56 -2.40 -14.64 -0.49
CA ARG A 56 -2.51 -15.13 -1.88
C ARG A 56 -2.12 -14.04 -2.89
N VAL A 57 -2.60 -12.82 -2.70
CA VAL A 57 -2.28 -11.70 -3.59
C VAL A 57 -0.81 -11.33 -3.49
N LEU A 58 -0.27 -11.18 -2.27
CA LEU A 58 1.14 -10.84 -2.05
C LEU A 58 2.09 -11.91 -2.62
N SER A 59 1.76 -13.20 -2.44
CA SER A 59 2.53 -14.29 -3.04
C SER A 59 2.52 -14.23 -4.57
N SER A 60 1.36 -13.92 -5.17
CA SER A 60 1.26 -13.76 -6.62
C SER A 60 2.07 -12.57 -7.14
N TYR A 61 2.12 -11.47 -6.40
CA TYR A 61 2.93 -10.30 -6.75
C TYR A 61 4.42 -10.57 -6.60
N ARG A 62 4.82 -11.29 -5.55
CA ARG A 62 6.21 -11.72 -5.36
C ARG A 62 6.68 -12.62 -6.51
N ALA A 63 5.84 -13.57 -6.94
CA ALA A 63 6.14 -14.41 -8.10
C ALA A 63 6.25 -13.58 -9.40
N LEU A 64 5.37 -12.59 -9.57
CA LEU A 64 5.44 -11.68 -10.71
C LEU A 64 6.74 -10.87 -10.71
N LEU A 65 7.14 -10.30 -9.58
CA LEU A 65 8.39 -9.56 -9.44
C LEU A 65 9.60 -10.43 -9.77
N SER A 66 9.59 -11.69 -9.31
CA SER A 66 10.65 -12.65 -9.63
C SER A 66 10.79 -12.90 -11.14
N ASN A 67 9.68 -12.97 -11.89
CA ASN A 67 9.69 -13.11 -13.35
C ASN A 67 10.33 -11.90 -14.06
N PHE A 68 10.30 -10.72 -13.44
CA PHE A 68 10.99 -9.53 -13.94
C PHE A 68 12.38 -9.32 -13.33
N SER A 69 12.88 -10.30 -12.57
CA SER A 69 14.17 -10.20 -11.84
C SER A 69 14.22 -9.01 -10.88
N VAL A 70 13.07 -8.63 -10.30
CA VAL A 70 12.95 -7.59 -9.28
C VAL A 70 12.98 -8.27 -7.92
N SER A 71 14.05 -8.04 -7.15
CA SER A 71 14.23 -8.62 -5.81
C SER A 71 13.75 -7.71 -4.69
N GLU A 72 13.64 -6.41 -4.94
CA GLU A 72 13.23 -5.41 -3.96
C GLU A 72 11.71 -5.25 -3.99
N MET A 73 11.05 -5.50 -2.85
CA MET A 73 9.61 -5.40 -2.69
C MET A 73 9.29 -4.71 -1.35
N HIS A 74 8.60 -3.59 -1.43
CA HIS A 74 8.08 -2.84 -0.29
C HIS A 74 6.57 -2.98 -0.23
N VAL A 75 6.02 -3.31 0.94
CA VAL A 75 4.57 -3.47 1.13
C VAL A 75 4.12 -2.55 2.25
N PHE A 76 3.22 -1.66 1.91
CA PHE A 76 2.57 -0.76 2.85
C PHE A 76 1.11 -1.14 3.00
N ALA A 77 0.59 -1.03 4.21
CA ALA A 77 -0.83 -1.09 4.51
C ALA A 77 -1.26 0.20 5.20
N THR A 78 -2.45 0.65 4.89
CA THR A 78 -3.05 1.86 5.45
C THR A 78 -4.28 1.50 6.29
N ALA A 79 -5.42 2.13 6.09
CA ALA A 79 -6.65 1.85 6.82
C ALA A 79 -7.04 0.36 6.85
N SER A 80 -6.65 -0.43 5.84
CA SER A 80 -6.95 -1.85 5.72
C SER A 80 -6.46 -2.69 6.90
N LEU A 81 -5.27 -2.37 7.44
CA LEU A 81 -4.68 -3.04 8.59
C LEU A 81 -4.50 -2.10 9.79
N ARG A 82 -4.48 -0.78 9.59
CA ARG A 82 -4.39 0.18 10.69
C ARG A 82 -5.63 0.20 11.57
N ASN A 83 -6.80 0.08 10.97
CA ASN A 83 -8.10 0.27 11.63
C ASN A 83 -8.72 -1.04 12.12
N ILE A 84 -7.95 -2.10 12.32
CA ILE A 84 -8.40 -3.37 12.87
C ILE A 84 -7.80 -3.63 14.23
N SER A 85 -8.48 -4.43 15.06
CA SER A 85 -8.04 -4.72 16.43
C SER A 85 -6.89 -5.73 16.50
N ASN A 86 -6.72 -6.56 15.46
CA ASN A 86 -5.70 -7.62 15.39
C ASN A 86 -4.56 -7.32 14.40
N THR A 87 -4.20 -6.05 14.22
CA THR A 87 -3.15 -5.61 13.28
C THR A 87 -1.85 -6.41 13.41
N GLY A 88 -1.35 -6.56 14.64
CA GLY A 88 -0.09 -7.28 14.89
C GLY A 88 -0.16 -8.74 14.44
N GLU A 89 -1.24 -9.43 14.81
CA GLU A 89 -1.46 -10.84 14.44
C GLU A 89 -1.59 -11.00 12.92
N ALA A 90 -2.32 -10.11 12.25
CA ALA A 90 -2.50 -10.14 10.80
C ALA A 90 -1.17 -9.93 10.06
N VAL A 91 -0.36 -8.94 10.47
CA VAL A 91 0.97 -8.66 9.89
C VAL A 91 1.91 -9.84 10.11
N GLU A 92 1.91 -10.43 11.31
CA GLU A 92 2.75 -11.60 11.62
C GLU A 92 2.35 -12.82 10.80
N ALA A 93 1.06 -13.12 10.72
CA ALA A 93 0.55 -14.23 9.90
C ALA A 93 0.88 -14.05 8.41
N ILE A 94 0.76 -12.83 7.87
CA ILE A 94 1.15 -12.53 6.49
C ILE A 94 2.65 -12.79 6.30
N ARG A 95 3.48 -12.33 7.21
CA ARG A 95 4.94 -12.53 7.14
C ARG A 95 5.29 -14.02 7.19
N ASP A 96 4.67 -14.78 8.09
CA ASP A 96 4.97 -16.21 8.27
C ASP A 96 4.59 -17.04 7.04
N VAL A 97 3.48 -16.70 6.38
CA VAL A 97 3.02 -17.41 5.17
C VAL A 97 3.78 -16.98 3.91
N THR A 98 4.06 -15.68 3.76
CA THR A 98 4.57 -15.12 2.50
C THR A 98 6.05 -14.77 2.54
N GLY A 99 6.64 -14.64 3.72
CA GLY A 99 7.98 -14.07 3.92
C GLY A 99 8.06 -12.57 3.63
N VAL A 100 6.92 -11.89 3.49
CA VAL A 100 6.83 -10.45 3.19
C VAL A 100 6.52 -9.68 4.46
N THR A 101 7.31 -8.66 4.75
CA THR A 101 7.03 -7.71 5.84
C THR A 101 6.10 -6.63 5.34
N VAL A 102 5.01 -6.39 6.08
CA VAL A 102 4.06 -5.30 5.80
C VAL A 102 4.31 -4.17 6.79
N GLU A 103 4.56 -2.98 6.27
CA GLU A 103 4.65 -1.75 7.06
C GLU A 103 3.26 -1.10 7.14
N VAL A 104 2.72 -0.99 8.34
CA VAL A 104 1.42 -0.32 8.55
C VAL A 104 1.67 1.15 8.81
N LEU A 105 1.26 2.00 7.86
CA LEU A 105 1.48 3.44 7.95
C LEU A 105 0.48 4.09 8.91
N ASP A 106 0.96 5.01 9.72
CA ASP A 106 0.10 5.94 10.46
C ASP A 106 -0.52 6.98 9.51
N VAL A 107 -1.51 7.72 10.01
CA VAL A 107 -2.27 8.70 9.21
C VAL A 107 -1.37 9.83 8.72
N GLU A 108 -0.44 10.30 9.55
CA GLU A 108 0.47 11.39 9.23
C GLU A 108 1.44 10.99 8.12
N THR A 109 1.99 9.78 8.19
CA THR A 109 2.90 9.24 7.16
C THR A 109 2.16 9.02 5.85
N GLU A 110 0.96 8.44 5.88
CA GLU A 110 0.12 8.26 4.68
C GLU A 110 -0.20 9.61 4.01
N ALA A 111 -0.67 10.59 4.78
CA ALA A 111 -0.96 11.93 4.30
C ALA A 111 0.28 12.62 3.70
N ALA A 112 1.45 12.49 4.36
CA ALA A 112 2.69 13.07 3.85
C ALA A 112 3.17 12.41 2.55
N LEU A 113 3.01 11.10 2.40
CA LEU A 113 3.36 10.38 1.18
C LEU A 113 2.40 10.72 0.03
N SER A 114 1.09 10.78 0.30
CA SER A 114 0.07 11.22 -0.67
C SER A 114 0.37 12.64 -1.16
N PHE A 115 0.71 13.54 -0.24
CA PHE A 115 1.10 14.91 -0.57
C PHE A 115 2.36 14.93 -1.46
N LYS A 116 3.41 14.20 -1.10
CA LYS A 116 4.65 14.13 -1.88
C LYS A 116 4.40 13.56 -3.29
N GLY A 117 3.54 12.56 -3.39
CA GLY A 117 3.27 11.91 -4.67
C GLY A 117 2.35 12.70 -5.59
N ALA A 118 1.36 13.43 -5.06
CA ALA A 118 0.33 14.08 -5.85
C ALA A 118 0.59 15.59 -6.06
N VAL A 119 1.11 16.27 -5.05
CA VAL A 119 1.20 17.75 -5.05
C VAL A 119 2.56 18.25 -5.50
N LEU A 120 3.66 17.69 -4.97
CA LEU A 120 5.01 18.16 -5.28
C LEU A 120 5.34 18.12 -6.78
N PRO A 121 5.01 17.06 -7.54
CA PRO A 121 5.27 17.04 -8.97
C PRO A 121 4.47 18.08 -9.76
N GLY A 122 3.31 18.49 -9.24
CA GLY A 122 2.40 19.44 -9.89
C GLY A 122 2.78 20.91 -9.70
N GLY A 123 3.67 21.22 -8.74
CA GLY A 123 4.14 22.59 -8.45
C GLY A 123 3.01 23.56 -8.04
N VAL A 124 1.92 23.06 -7.46
CA VAL A 124 0.81 23.89 -6.98
C VAL A 124 1.19 24.49 -5.62
N PRO A 125 1.31 25.83 -5.48
CA PRO A 125 1.91 26.42 -4.27
C PRO A 125 0.99 26.39 -3.03
N THR A 126 -0.32 26.37 -3.23
CA THR A 126 -1.30 26.42 -2.13
C THR A 126 -2.55 25.64 -2.51
N GLY A 127 -3.09 24.85 -1.60
CA GLY A 127 -4.30 24.07 -1.86
C GLY A 127 -4.74 23.14 -0.74
N LEU A 128 -5.68 22.29 -1.10
CA LEU A 128 -6.19 21.20 -0.28
C LEU A 128 -6.10 19.90 -1.10
N LEU A 129 -5.34 18.94 -0.60
CA LEU A 129 -5.35 17.58 -1.11
C LEU A 129 -6.40 16.78 -0.34
N ALA A 130 -7.26 16.09 -1.07
CA ALA A 130 -8.14 15.07 -0.51
C ALA A 130 -7.75 13.72 -1.12
N ASP A 131 -7.27 12.79 -0.29
CA ASP A 131 -7.02 11.40 -0.66
C ASP A 131 -8.20 10.56 -0.15
N ILE A 132 -8.96 9.98 -1.07
CA ILE A 132 -10.18 9.24 -0.75
C ILE A 132 -9.95 7.77 -1.03
N GLY A 133 -9.65 7.02 0.03
CA GLY A 133 -9.42 5.59 -0.02
C GLY A 133 -10.68 4.75 0.19
N GLY A 134 -10.51 3.43 0.19
CA GLY A 134 -11.59 2.47 0.47
C GLY A 134 -11.95 2.35 1.95
N GLY A 135 -11.11 2.83 2.86
CA GLY A 135 -11.28 2.70 4.31
C GLY A 135 -10.93 3.96 5.11
N SER A 136 -10.43 5.00 4.46
CA SER A 136 -10.10 6.29 5.09
C SER A 136 -10.19 7.44 4.10
N VAL A 137 -10.16 8.66 4.62
CA VAL A 137 -10.03 9.90 3.85
C VAL A 137 -9.02 10.79 4.56
N GLU A 138 -7.95 11.16 3.85
CA GLU A 138 -6.93 12.08 4.33
C GLU A 138 -7.15 13.45 3.69
N LEU A 139 -7.11 14.51 4.51
CA LEU A 139 -7.19 15.90 4.06
C LEU A 139 -5.91 16.62 4.45
N VAL A 140 -5.17 17.12 3.46
CA VAL A 140 -3.92 17.85 3.65
C VAL A 140 -4.05 19.25 3.11
N SER A 141 -4.05 20.25 4.00
CA SER A 141 -3.94 21.65 3.60
C SER A 141 -2.47 22.05 3.53
N TYR A 142 -2.09 22.76 2.49
CA TYR A 142 -0.71 23.22 2.27
C TYR A 142 -0.68 24.64 1.70
N ARG A 143 0.38 25.38 2.01
CA ARG A 143 0.54 26.77 1.62
C ARG A 143 2.02 27.12 1.39
N ASP A 144 2.26 27.97 0.41
CA ASP A 144 3.54 28.63 0.13
C ASP A 144 4.73 27.66 -0.06
N MET A 145 4.58 26.73 -1.00
CA MET A 145 5.58 25.74 -1.36
C MET A 145 6.43 26.17 -2.55
#